data_cdd137e0bc3bd0ffd265c467a9d75195
#
_entry.id   cdd137e0bc3bd0ffd265c467a9d75195
#
_cell.length_a   1.000
_cell.length_b   1.000
_cell.length_c   1.000
_cell.angle_alpha   90.00
_cell.angle_beta   90.00
_cell.angle_gamma   90.00
#
_symmetry.space_group_name_H-M   'P 1'
#
loop_
_entity.id
_entity.type
_entity.pdbx_description
1 polymer ?
#
loop_
_entity_poly.entity_id
_entity_poly.type
_entity_poly.pdbx_seq_one_letter_code
_entity_poly.pdbx_strand_id
1 'polypeptide(L)'
;MIRIVLAEDQGMLLGAMNSLLSLEDDLEVVGMAKNGEEAVSLVNEFNPDICIMDIEMPVMTGLDAAEALKDSPCKIIILTTFARPGYFERARKAGVYGYLLKDSPIEELVNSIRIVMDGRRLYAPELVDIVYEHETENPLTDRESQVLELVAEGKTTKEIAAELFLSAGTVRNYISTILDKLNVGNRIEAIARFKEKGWNK
;
A
#
# COMPACT_ATOMS: atom_id res chain seq x y z
N MET A 1 12.35 -26.50 5.50
CA MET A 1 13.05 -25.26 5.89
C MET A 1 12.53 -24.16 5.00
N ILE A 2 11.99 -23.11 5.55
CA ILE A 2 11.41 -21.95 4.83
C ILE A 2 12.57 -21.01 4.49
N ARG A 3 12.77 -20.76 3.21
CA ARG A 3 13.87 -19.90 2.70
C ARG A 3 13.39 -18.45 2.58
N ILE A 4 14.14 -17.52 3.18
CA ILE A 4 13.73 -16.14 3.38
C ILE A 4 14.77 -15.19 2.79
N VAL A 5 14.31 -14.16 2.06
CA VAL A 5 15.08 -12.95 1.75
C VAL A 5 14.58 -11.82 2.66
N LEU A 6 15.51 -11.10 3.29
CA LEU A 6 15.24 -9.91 4.09
C LEU A 6 15.65 -8.66 3.33
N ALA A 7 14.83 -7.60 3.35
CA ALA A 7 15.16 -6.31 2.76
C ALA A 7 14.84 -5.17 3.75
N GLU A 8 15.90 -4.46 4.16
CA GLU A 8 15.85 -3.41 5.19
C GLU A 8 17.08 -2.52 5.03
N ASP A 9 16.90 -1.21 4.91
CA ASP A 9 18.01 -0.27 4.72
C ASP A 9 18.80 0.01 6.00
N GLN A 10 18.17 -0.17 7.18
CA GLN A 10 18.79 -0.03 8.47
C GLN A 10 19.61 -1.28 8.82
N GLY A 11 20.92 -1.23 8.59
CA GLY A 11 21.80 -2.39 8.74
C GLY A 11 21.78 -3.05 10.12
N MET A 12 21.53 -2.29 11.21
CA MET A 12 21.39 -2.85 12.55
C MET A 12 20.12 -3.71 12.66
N LEU A 13 18.99 -3.20 12.15
CA LEU A 13 17.72 -3.92 12.18
C LEU A 13 17.78 -5.16 11.28
N LEU A 14 18.33 -5.03 10.08
CA LEU A 14 18.55 -6.15 9.17
C LEU A 14 19.38 -7.27 9.83
N GLY A 15 20.49 -6.91 10.50
CA GLY A 15 21.32 -7.87 11.22
C GLY A 15 20.62 -8.52 12.41
N ALA A 16 19.84 -7.75 13.17
CA ALA A 16 19.06 -8.27 14.29
C ALA A 16 17.99 -9.26 13.82
N MET A 17 17.23 -8.91 12.78
CA MET A 17 16.21 -9.80 12.19
C MET A 17 16.84 -11.10 11.69
N ASN A 18 17.96 -11.02 10.96
CA ASN A 18 18.68 -12.21 10.51
C ASN A 18 19.08 -13.10 11.67
N SER A 19 19.67 -12.52 12.74
CA SER A 19 20.11 -13.28 13.91
C SER A 19 18.95 -13.96 14.63
N LEU A 20 17.82 -13.25 14.80
CA LEU A 20 16.66 -13.78 15.51
C LEU A 20 15.94 -14.86 14.71
N LEU A 21 15.75 -14.67 13.40
CA LEU A 21 15.13 -15.69 12.53
C LEU A 21 16.00 -16.95 12.40
N SER A 22 17.35 -16.79 12.47
CA SER A 22 18.28 -17.94 12.45
C SER A 22 18.26 -18.80 13.72
N LEU A 23 17.56 -18.39 14.78
CA LEU A 23 17.34 -19.20 15.97
C LEU A 23 16.23 -20.26 15.78
N GLU A 24 15.41 -20.12 14.74
CA GLU A 24 14.33 -21.03 14.42
C GLU A 24 14.83 -22.16 13.51
N ASP A 25 14.65 -23.40 13.90
CA ASP A 25 15.16 -24.59 13.19
C ASP A 25 14.53 -24.78 11.79
N ASP A 26 13.35 -24.20 11.55
CA ASP A 26 12.58 -24.32 10.31
C ASP A 26 12.76 -23.14 9.34
N LEU A 27 13.52 -22.10 9.72
CA LEU A 27 13.75 -20.90 8.92
C LEU A 27 15.20 -20.78 8.46
N GLU A 28 15.41 -20.25 7.24
CA GLU A 28 16.73 -20.00 6.67
C GLU A 28 16.74 -18.66 5.93
N VAL A 29 17.55 -17.71 6.38
CA VAL A 29 17.78 -16.45 5.65
C VAL A 29 18.83 -16.69 4.57
N VAL A 30 18.41 -16.71 3.31
CA VAL A 30 19.25 -17.00 2.15
C VAL A 30 19.80 -15.74 1.48
N GLY A 31 19.29 -14.56 1.83
CA GLY A 31 19.74 -13.30 1.27
C GLY A 31 19.32 -12.10 2.11
N MET A 32 20.13 -11.03 2.08
CA MET A 32 19.88 -9.77 2.76
C MET A 32 20.11 -8.61 1.78
N ALA A 33 19.11 -7.74 1.62
CA ALA A 33 19.09 -6.58 0.74
C ALA A 33 18.97 -5.28 1.55
N LYS A 34 19.47 -4.18 1.00
CA LYS A 34 19.36 -2.84 1.60
C LYS A 34 18.42 -1.91 0.82
N ASN A 35 17.82 -2.41 -0.23
CA ASN A 35 16.85 -1.69 -1.06
C ASN A 35 16.03 -2.69 -1.88
N GLY A 36 14.97 -2.18 -2.54
CA GLY A 36 14.07 -3.02 -3.32
C GLY A 36 14.70 -3.66 -4.55
N GLU A 37 15.65 -3.00 -5.24
CA GLU A 37 16.33 -3.59 -6.41
C GLU A 37 17.17 -4.80 -6.02
N GLU A 38 17.93 -4.69 -4.93
CA GLU A 38 18.67 -5.83 -4.38
C GLU A 38 17.72 -6.96 -3.97
N ALA A 39 16.59 -6.63 -3.33
CA ALA A 39 15.58 -7.63 -2.94
C ALA A 39 15.03 -8.38 -4.15
N VAL A 40 14.64 -7.67 -5.21
CA VAL A 40 14.16 -8.29 -6.47
C VAL A 40 15.23 -9.20 -7.08
N SER A 41 16.50 -8.74 -7.09
CA SER A 41 17.62 -9.53 -7.62
C SER A 41 17.83 -10.81 -6.83
N LEU A 42 17.84 -10.73 -5.48
CA LEU A 42 18.02 -11.89 -4.61
C LEU A 42 16.84 -12.88 -4.69
N VAL A 43 15.60 -12.36 -4.82
CA VAL A 43 14.42 -13.23 -5.03
C VAL A 43 14.53 -14.01 -6.34
N ASN A 44 14.96 -13.37 -7.42
CA ASN A 44 15.14 -14.02 -8.71
C ASN A 44 16.31 -15.02 -8.71
N GLU A 45 17.36 -14.76 -7.95
CA GLU A 45 18.55 -15.62 -7.86
C GLU A 45 18.30 -16.85 -6.98
N PHE A 46 17.76 -16.64 -5.78
CA PHE A 46 17.62 -17.71 -4.78
C PHE A 46 16.27 -18.42 -4.81
N ASN A 47 15.25 -17.85 -5.50
CA ASN A 47 13.89 -18.38 -5.48
C ASN A 47 13.43 -18.74 -4.05
N PRO A 48 13.40 -17.77 -3.11
CA PRO A 48 12.98 -18.02 -1.73
C PRO A 48 11.47 -18.28 -1.65
N ASP A 49 11.03 -18.86 -0.55
CA ASP A 49 9.62 -19.06 -0.25
C ASP A 49 8.95 -17.72 0.12
N ILE A 50 9.70 -16.88 0.88
CA ILE A 50 9.22 -15.59 1.39
C ILE A 50 10.27 -14.51 1.17
N CYS A 51 9.81 -13.30 0.85
CA CYS A 51 10.60 -12.08 0.96
C CYS A 51 9.93 -11.13 1.97
N ILE A 52 10.66 -10.77 3.02
CA ILE A 52 10.24 -9.81 4.04
C ILE A 52 10.91 -8.49 3.74
N MET A 53 10.15 -7.41 3.55
CA MET A 53 10.73 -6.13 3.16
C MET A 53 10.10 -4.93 3.85
N ASP A 54 10.94 -3.95 4.18
CA ASP A 54 10.47 -2.62 4.57
C ASP A 54 9.88 -1.88 3.37
N ILE A 55 9.02 -0.91 3.66
CA ILE A 55 8.47 -0.01 2.63
C ILE A 55 9.48 1.07 2.26
N GLU A 56 10.01 1.77 3.25
CA GLU A 56 10.80 2.98 3.05
C GLU A 56 12.29 2.65 2.89
N MET A 57 12.68 2.19 1.72
CA MET A 57 14.06 1.91 1.35
C MET A 57 14.53 2.84 0.22
N PRO A 58 15.85 3.17 0.16
CA PRO A 58 16.42 3.95 -0.93
C PRO A 58 16.39 3.18 -2.27
N VAL A 59 16.59 3.89 -3.38
CA VAL A 59 16.68 3.35 -4.75
C VAL A 59 15.32 2.81 -5.24
N MET A 60 14.79 1.78 -4.60
CA MET A 60 13.48 1.19 -4.88
C MET A 60 12.78 0.89 -3.55
N THR A 61 11.53 1.34 -3.42
CA THR A 61 10.73 1.06 -2.21
C THR A 61 10.30 -0.41 -2.15
N GLY A 62 9.96 -0.91 -0.96
CA GLY A 62 9.45 -2.27 -0.83
C GLY A 62 8.10 -2.49 -1.54
N LEU A 63 7.28 -1.45 -1.69
CA LEU A 63 6.05 -1.53 -2.46
C LEU A 63 6.31 -1.64 -3.96
N ASP A 64 7.28 -0.90 -4.50
CA ASP A 64 7.68 -1.01 -5.91
C ASP A 64 8.29 -2.40 -6.18
N ALA A 65 9.10 -2.92 -5.24
CA ALA A 65 9.66 -4.27 -5.31
C ALA A 65 8.55 -5.34 -5.25
N ALA A 66 7.55 -5.19 -4.38
CA ALA A 66 6.40 -6.10 -4.30
C ALA A 66 5.59 -6.09 -5.59
N GLU A 67 5.38 -4.92 -6.21
CA GLU A 67 4.72 -4.79 -7.52
C GLU A 67 5.52 -5.49 -8.64
N ALA A 68 6.86 -5.35 -8.62
CA ALA A 68 7.73 -6.04 -9.59
C ALA A 68 7.73 -7.57 -9.42
N LEU A 69 7.49 -8.05 -8.20
CA LEU A 69 7.47 -9.48 -7.86
C LEU A 69 6.06 -10.10 -7.84
N LYS A 70 5.01 -9.36 -8.26
CA LYS A 70 3.60 -9.82 -8.15
C LYS A 70 3.31 -11.15 -8.84
N ASP A 71 4.04 -11.47 -9.91
CA ASP A 71 3.90 -12.71 -10.68
C ASP A 71 4.91 -13.80 -10.25
N SER A 72 5.72 -13.52 -9.22
CA SER A 72 6.65 -14.46 -8.62
C SER A 72 5.92 -15.44 -7.69
N PRO A 73 6.38 -16.69 -7.57
CA PRO A 73 5.86 -17.62 -6.56
C PRO A 73 6.27 -17.23 -5.13
N CYS A 74 7.26 -16.34 -4.97
CA CYS A 74 7.70 -15.84 -3.68
C CYS A 74 6.60 -15.05 -2.97
N LYS A 75 6.28 -15.40 -1.73
CA LYS A 75 5.29 -14.69 -0.93
C LYS A 75 5.91 -13.47 -0.27
N ILE A 76 5.26 -12.32 -0.41
CA ILE A 76 5.78 -11.06 0.12
C ILE A 76 5.13 -10.75 1.46
N ILE A 77 5.95 -10.40 2.45
CA ILE A 77 5.54 -9.81 3.72
C ILE A 77 6.13 -8.39 3.80
N ILE A 78 5.29 -7.40 3.96
CA ILE A 78 5.70 -6.02 4.22
C ILE A 78 5.81 -5.79 5.72
N LEU A 79 6.92 -5.21 6.16
CA LEU A 79 7.09 -4.65 7.51
C LEU A 79 7.13 -3.13 7.42
N THR A 80 6.41 -2.43 8.30
CA THR A 80 6.40 -0.96 8.32
C THR A 80 6.33 -0.43 9.75
N THR A 81 6.88 0.75 9.97
CA THR A 81 6.70 1.48 11.22
C THR A 81 5.41 2.30 11.28
N PHE A 82 4.82 2.58 10.11
CA PHE A 82 3.65 3.45 10.00
C PHE A 82 2.55 2.86 9.12
N ALA A 83 1.35 2.87 9.66
CA ALA A 83 0.14 2.55 8.92
C ALA A 83 -0.30 3.76 8.07
N ARG A 84 0.02 3.75 6.78
CA ARG A 84 -0.48 4.76 5.82
C ARG A 84 -1.51 4.10 4.89
N PRO A 85 -2.74 4.63 4.77
CA PRO A 85 -3.81 4.01 3.98
C PRO A 85 -3.40 3.72 2.53
N GLY A 86 -2.72 4.67 1.87
CA GLY A 86 -2.25 4.50 0.49
C GLY A 86 -1.22 3.37 0.32
N TYR A 87 -0.41 3.09 1.33
CA TYR A 87 0.57 1.99 1.31
C TYR A 87 -0.11 0.63 1.41
N PHE A 88 -1.10 0.50 2.29
CA PHE A 88 -1.87 -0.74 2.42
C PHE A 88 -2.61 -1.08 1.12
N GLU A 89 -3.27 -0.10 0.50
CA GLU A 89 -3.97 -0.30 -0.78
C GLU A 89 -3.02 -0.77 -1.90
N ARG A 90 -1.82 -0.18 -1.99
CA ARG A 90 -0.79 -0.62 -2.94
C ARG A 90 -0.32 -2.04 -2.64
N ALA A 91 -0.01 -2.35 -1.37
CA ALA A 91 0.39 -3.67 -0.94
C ALA A 91 -0.67 -4.74 -1.28
N ARG A 92 -1.95 -4.42 -1.05
CA ARG A 92 -3.08 -5.29 -1.40
C ARG A 92 -3.17 -5.52 -2.91
N LYS A 93 -3.00 -4.48 -3.73
CA LYS A 93 -2.99 -4.58 -5.21
C LYS A 93 -1.80 -5.37 -5.74
N ALA A 94 -0.63 -5.24 -5.11
CA ALA A 94 0.55 -6.04 -5.40
C ALA A 94 0.41 -7.51 -4.96
N GLY A 95 -0.66 -7.85 -4.23
CA GLY A 95 -0.95 -9.22 -3.84
C GLY A 95 -0.12 -9.72 -2.66
N VAL A 96 0.44 -8.83 -1.81
CA VAL A 96 1.25 -9.23 -0.66
C VAL A 96 0.47 -10.17 0.28
N TYR A 97 1.17 -11.10 0.92
CA TYR A 97 0.59 -12.08 1.83
C TYR A 97 0.57 -11.59 3.28
N GLY A 98 1.51 -10.74 3.67
CA GLY A 98 1.60 -10.17 5.00
C GLY A 98 1.81 -8.66 4.96
N TYR A 99 1.15 -7.93 5.88
CA TYR A 99 1.41 -6.52 6.13
C TYR A 99 1.39 -6.28 7.64
N LEU A 100 2.58 -6.08 8.22
CA LEU A 100 2.82 -6.14 9.66
C LEU A 100 3.51 -4.87 10.15
N LEU A 101 3.43 -4.61 11.45
CA LEU A 101 4.14 -3.51 12.09
C LEU A 101 5.52 -3.98 12.60
N LYS A 102 6.54 -3.11 12.50
CA LYS A 102 7.92 -3.39 12.95
C LYS A 102 8.08 -3.40 14.48
N ASP A 103 7.12 -2.85 15.21
CA ASP A 103 7.10 -2.81 16.68
C ASP A 103 6.51 -4.07 17.32
N SER A 104 5.99 -5.00 16.50
CA SER A 104 5.54 -6.30 16.98
C SER A 104 6.71 -7.17 17.46
N PRO A 105 6.50 -8.03 18.47
CA PRO A 105 7.49 -9.02 18.90
C PRO A 105 7.95 -9.93 17.77
N ILE A 106 9.21 -10.38 17.81
CA ILE A 106 9.77 -11.25 16.77
C ILE A 106 9.00 -12.57 16.64
N GLU A 107 8.44 -13.08 17.73
CA GLU A 107 7.62 -14.28 17.76
C GLU A 107 6.37 -14.14 16.89
N GLU A 108 5.79 -12.93 16.81
CA GLU A 108 4.66 -12.66 15.94
C GLU A 108 5.07 -12.68 14.46
N LEU A 109 6.26 -12.17 14.13
CA LEU A 109 6.79 -12.27 12.78
C LEU A 109 7.03 -13.73 12.38
N VAL A 110 7.65 -14.52 13.27
CA VAL A 110 7.89 -15.97 13.06
C VAL A 110 6.57 -16.70 12.83
N ASN A 111 5.55 -16.45 13.65
CA ASN A 111 4.22 -17.03 13.48
C ASN A 111 3.58 -16.59 12.15
N SER A 112 3.74 -15.31 11.78
CA SER A 112 3.20 -14.76 10.53
C SER A 112 3.83 -15.41 9.30
N ILE A 113 5.15 -15.69 9.33
CA ILE A 113 5.85 -16.45 8.30
C ILE A 113 5.18 -17.81 8.09
N ARG A 114 4.94 -18.55 9.17
CA ARG A 114 4.30 -19.88 9.11
C ARG A 114 2.87 -19.81 8.59
N ILE A 115 2.07 -18.83 9.04
CA ILE A 115 0.71 -18.59 8.56
C ILE A 115 0.69 -18.26 7.05
N VAL A 116 1.62 -17.45 6.59
CA VAL A 116 1.76 -17.09 5.17
C VAL A 116 2.16 -18.32 4.35
N MET A 117 3.04 -19.18 4.87
CA MET A 117 3.40 -20.44 4.21
C MET A 117 2.23 -21.40 4.02
N ASP A 118 1.28 -21.42 4.95
CA ASP A 118 0.00 -22.15 4.83
C ASP A 118 -0.96 -21.54 3.78
N GLY A 119 -0.55 -20.49 3.07
CA GLY A 119 -1.34 -19.83 2.01
C GLY A 119 -2.34 -18.80 2.52
N ARG A 120 -2.36 -18.51 3.81
CA ARG A 120 -3.23 -17.49 4.41
C ARG A 120 -2.61 -16.10 4.27
N ARG A 121 -3.45 -15.08 4.17
CA ARG A 121 -3.03 -13.67 4.22
C ARG A 121 -3.19 -13.13 5.63
N LEU A 122 -2.26 -12.30 6.06
CA LEU A 122 -2.24 -11.72 7.39
C LEU A 122 -1.98 -10.21 7.31
N TYR A 123 -2.88 -9.44 7.88
CA TYR A 123 -2.76 -7.99 7.99
C TYR A 123 -2.93 -7.61 9.46
N ALA A 124 -2.02 -6.76 9.98
CA ALA A 124 -2.14 -6.30 11.36
C ALA A 124 -3.50 -5.58 11.57
N PRO A 125 -4.24 -5.89 12.64
CA PRO A 125 -5.57 -5.31 12.88
C PRO A 125 -5.59 -3.78 12.84
N GLU A 126 -4.57 -3.14 13.38
CA GLU A 126 -4.40 -1.68 13.42
C GLU A 126 -4.35 -1.08 12.00
N LEU A 127 -3.86 -1.86 11.03
CA LEU A 127 -3.79 -1.44 9.62
C LEU A 127 -5.13 -1.58 8.93
N VAL A 128 -5.90 -2.59 9.32
CA VAL A 128 -7.24 -2.83 8.80
C VAL A 128 -8.20 -1.73 9.27
N ASP A 129 -8.14 -1.36 10.55
CA ASP A 129 -8.98 -0.31 11.14
C ASP A 129 -8.73 1.05 10.47
N ILE A 130 -7.46 1.43 10.25
CA ILE A 130 -7.09 2.68 9.56
C ILE A 130 -7.64 2.71 8.12
N VAL A 131 -7.64 1.58 7.44
CA VAL A 131 -8.19 1.51 6.07
C VAL A 131 -9.70 1.65 6.09
N TYR A 132 -10.39 1.01 7.04
CA TYR A 132 -11.85 1.14 7.17
C TYR A 132 -12.25 2.58 7.55
N GLU A 133 -11.53 3.25 8.44
CA GLU A 133 -11.77 4.65 8.79
C GLU A 133 -11.58 5.57 7.58
N HIS A 134 -10.49 5.39 6.81
CA HIS A 134 -10.23 6.21 5.62
C HIS A 134 -11.05 5.81 4.39
N GLU A 135 -11.51 4.57 4.28
CA GLU A 135 -12.45 4.19 3.22
C GLU A 135 -13.85 4.83 3.42
N THR A 136 -14.17 5.22 4.64
CA THR A 136 -15.43 5.91 4.96
C THR A 136 -15.31 7.44 4.95
N GLU A 137 -14.13 8.00 5.16
CA GLU A 137 -13.92 9.45 5.09
C GLU A 137 -13.85 9.94 3.64
N ASN A 138 -14.62 10.99 3.36
CA ASN A 138 -14.55 11.68 2.08
C ASN A 138 -13.22 12.44 1.97
N PRO A 139 -12.29 12.09 1.04
CA PRO A 139 -11.00 12.75 0.91
C PRO A 139 -11.10 14.16 0.29
N LEU A 140 -12.31 14.50 -0.17
CA LEU A 140 -12.60 15.80 -0.79
C LEU A 140 -12.96 16.82 0.28
N THR A 141 -12.47 18.03 0.11
CA THR A 141 -12.97 19.18 0.87
C THR A 141 -14.43 19.48 0.52
N ASP A 142 -15.14 20.20 1.37
CA ASP A 142 -16.54 20.62 1.11
C ASP A 142 -16.68 21.28 -0.26
N ARG A 143 -15.68 22.08 -0.66
CA ARG A 143 -15.70 22.77 -1.94
C ARG A 143 -15.46 21.86 -3.14
N GLU A 144 -14.59 20.87 -3.00
CA GLU A 144 -14.35 19.83 -4.00
C GLU A 144 -15.59 18.93 -4.15
N SER A 145 -16.21 18.55 -3.03
CA SER A 145 -17.47 17.79 -3.02
C SER A 145 -18.59 18.53 -3.75
N GLN A 146 -18.80 19.82 -3.46
CA GLN A 146 -19.76 20.67 -4.17
C GLN A 146 -19.51 20.69 -5.69
N VAL A 147 -18.24 20.82 -6.10
CA VAL A 147 -17.90 20.78 -7.53
C VAL A 147 -18.24 19.43 -8.14
N LEU A 148 -17.92 18.32 -7.46
CA LEU A 148 -18.16 16.98 -7.98
C LEU A 148 -19.66 16.63 -8.00
N GLU A 149 -20.46 17.11 -7.04
CA GLU A 149 -21.92 16.99 -7.04
C GLU A 149 -22.50 17.64 -8.31
N LEU A 150 -22.14 18.87 -8.62
CA LEU A 150 -22.61 19.57 -9.82
C LEU A 150 -22.14 18.90 -11.12
N VAL A 151 -20.95 18.30 -11.13
CA VAL A 151 -20.47 17.47 -12.25
C VAL A 151 -21.35 16.22 -12.37
N ALA A 152 -21.75 15.59 -11.25
CA ALA A 152 -22.63 14.42 -11.25
C ALA A 152 -24.07 14.72 -11.69
N GLU A 153 -24.52 15.97 -11.55
CA GLU A 153 -25.76 16.50 -12.10
C GLU A 153 -25.69 16.76 -13.61
N GLY A 154 -24.52 16.59 -14.23
CA GLY A 154 -24.31 16.81 -15.67
C GLY A 154 -24.03 18.26 -16.06
N LYS A 155 -23.78 19.16 -15.09
CA LYS A 155 -23.46 20.55 -15.36
C LYS A 155 -22.10 20.70 -16.06
N THR A 156 -22.04 21.63 -16.98
CA THR A 156 -20.79 22.02 -17.66
C THR A 156 -19.90 22.87 -16.74
N THR A 157 -18.61 22.91 -17.03
CA THR A 157 -17.64 23.74 -16.29
C THR A 157 -18.07 25.22 -16.21
N LYS A 158 -18.76 25.74 -17.23
CA LYS A 158 -19.26 27.13 -17.25
C LYS A 158 -20.44 27.33 -16.29
N GLU A 159 -21.37 26.39 -16.27
CA GLU A 159 -22.53 26.41 -15.36
C GLU A 159 -22.08 26.30 -13.91
N ILE A 160 -21.16 25.37 -13.61
CA ILE A 160 -20.57 25.21 -12.28
C ILE A 160 -19.84 26.50 -11.84
N ALA A 161 -19.07 27.10 -12.76
CA ALA A 161 -18.38 28.36 -12.47
C ALA A 161 -19.35 29.50 -12.13
N ALA A 162 -20.45 29.62 -12.87
CA ALA A 162 -21.49 30.58 -12.59
C ALA A 162 -22.19 30.34 -11.25
N GLU A 163 -22.57 29.12 -10.95
CA GLU A 163 -23.31 28.75 -9.74
C GLU A 163 -22.46 28.91 -8.47
N LEU A 164 -21.18 28.55 -8.54
CA LEU A 164 -20.25 28.63 -7.41
C LEU A 164 -19.51 29.96 -7.30
N PHE A 165 -19.80 30.92 -8.19
CA PHE A 165 -19.12 32.21 -8.28
C PHE A 165 -17.60 32.07 -8.46
N LEU A 166 -17.18 31.16 -9.34
CA LEU A 166 -15.78 30.83 -9.65
C LEU A 166 -15.46 31.16 -11.12
N SER A 167 -14.17 31.17 -11.46
CA SER A 167 -13.75 31.13 -12.85
C SER A 167 -13.81 29.70 -13.41
N ALA A 168 -14.03 29.58 -14.74
CA ALA A 168 -13.97 28.26 -15.38
C ALA A 168 -12.59 27.60 -15.27
N GLY A 169 -11.52 28.37 -15.10
CA GLY A 169 -10.17 27.89 -14.81
C GLY A 169 -10.09 27.25 -13.43
N THR A 170 -10.65 27.93 -12.42
CA THR A 170 -10.70 27.42 -11.05
C THR A 170 -11.47 26.10 -10.96
N VAL A 171 -12.62 25.99 -11.65
CA VAL A 171 -13.39 24.73 -11.70
C VAL A 171 -12.58 23.60 -12.34
N ARG A 172 -11.82 23.86 -13.42
CA ARG A 172 -10.94 22.84 -14.01
C ARG A 172 -9.85 22.38 -13.05
N ASN A 173 -9.26 23.31 -12.28
CA ASN A 173 -8.27 22.96 -11.26
C ASN A 173 -8.88 22.08 -10.17
N TYR A 174 -10.08 22.42 -9.67
CA TYR A 174 -10.80 21.55 -8.73
C TYR A 174 -11.02 20.15 -9.29
N ILE A 175 -11.49 20.03 -10.53
CA ILE A 175 -11.71 18.73 -11.17
C ILE A 175 -10.39 17.94 -11.24
N SER A 176 -9.27 18.56 -11.62
CA SER A 176 -7.97 17.89 -11.64
C SER A 176 -7.57 17.36 -10.26
N THR A 177 -7.66 18.23 -9.23
CA THR A 177 -7.35 17.86 -7.84
C THR A 177 -8.27 16.73 -7.33
N ILE A 178 -9.56 16.75 -7.70
CA ILE A 178 -10.51 15.68 -7.35
C ILE A 178 -10.08 14.35 -7.98
N LEU A 179 -9.71 14.33 -9.26
CA LEU A 179 -9.23 13.13 -9.95
C LEU A 179 -7.99 12.56 -9.27
N ASP A 180 -7.04 13.42 -8.92
CA ASP A 180 -5.82 13.04 -8.21
C ASP A 180 -6.14 12.46 -6.81
N LYS A 181 -6.97 13.15 -6.01
CA LYS A 181 -7.36 12.70 -4.66
C LYS A 181 -8.14 11.37 -4.68
N LEU A 182 -9.00 11.20 -5.65
CA LEU A 182 -9.77 9.97 -5.83
C LEU A 182 -8.98 8.89 -6.57
N ASN A 183 -7.77 9.18 -7.04
CA ASN A 183 -6.92 8.28 -7.83
C ASN A 183 -7.69 7.63 -9.00
N VAL A 184 -8.30 8.47 -9.85
CA VAL A 184 -9.10 8.06 -11.00
C VAL A 184 -8.70 8.83 -12.26
N GLY A 185 -8.88 8.21 -13.43
CA GLY A 185 -8.42 8.76 -14.71
C GLY A 185 -9.35 9.78 -15.35
N ASN A 186 -10.62 9.83 -14.95
CA ASN A 186 -11.61 10.71 -15.57
C ASN A 186 -12.79 11.01 -14.64
N ARG A 187 -13.60 12.02 -15.05
CA ARG A 187 -14.75 12.49 -14.26
C ARG A 187 -15.87 11.46 -14.07
N ILE A 188 -16.02 10.53 -15.00
CA ILE A 188 -17.03 9.46 -14.90
C ILE A 188 -16.67 8.51 -13.77
N GLU A 189 -15.41 8.10 -13.71
CA GLU A 189 -14.87 7.28 -12.62
C GLU A 189 -14.96 8.00 -11.27
N ALA A 190 -14.68 9.33 -11.24
CA ALA A 190 -14.81 10.13 -10.03
C ALA A 190 -16.25 10.15 -9.52
N ILE A 191 -17.25 10.35 -10.40
CA ILE A 191 -18.66 10.32 -10.05
C ILE A 191 -19.07 8.93 -9.53
N ALA A 192 -18.65 7.87 -10.22
CA ALA A 192 -18.96 6.50 -9.83
C ALA A 192 -18.45 6.21 -8.41
N ARG A 193 -17.16 6.54 -8.14
CA ARG A 193 -16.54 6.34 -6.82
C ARG A 193 -17.19 7.17 -5.72
N PHE A 194 -17.54 8.44 -6.01
CA PHE A 194 -18.23 9.34 -5.08
C PHE A 194 -19.60 8.82 -4.64
N LYS A 195 -20.37 8.27 -5.60
CA LYS A 195 -21.68 7.66 -5.33
C LYS A 195 -21.57 6.32 -4.60
N GLU A 196 -20.62 5.46 -5.03
CA GLU A 196 -20.38 4.14 -4.41
C GLU A 196 -20.03 4.27 -2.94
N LYS A 197 -19.22 5.28 -2.58
CA LYS A 197 -18.82 5.56 -1.20
C LYS A 197 -19.88 6.32 -0.38
N GLY A 198 -20.97 6.75 -0.98
CA GLY A 198 -22.03 7.49 -0.30
C GLY A 198 -21.62 8.89 0.17
N TRP A 199 -20.64 9.52 -0.48
CA TRP A 199 -20.16 10.87 -0.14
C TRP A 199 -21.03 12.00 -0.72
N ASN A 200 -21.97 11.67 -1.61
CA ASN A 200 -22.99 12.60 -2.11
C ASN A 200 -24.07 12.79 -1.04
N LYS A 201 -24.38 14.03 -0.73
CA LYS A 201 -25.49 14.40 0.17
C LYS A 201 -26.83 14.26 -0.51
#